data_24f7240324f3b307a42dd9466090a471
#
_entry.id   24f7240324f3b307a42dd9466090a471
#
_cell.length_a   1.000
_cell.length_b   1.000
_cell.length_c   1.000
_cell.angle_alpha   90.00
_cell.angle_beta   90.00
_cell.angle_gamma   90.00
#
_symmetry.space_group_name_H-M   'P 1'
#
loop_
_entity.id
_entity.type
_entity.pdbx_description
1 polymer ?
#
loop_
_entity_poly.entity_id
_entity_poly.type
_entity_poly.pdbx_seq_one_letter_code
_entity_poly.pdbx_strand_id
1 'polypeptide(L)'
;EENERLLLLNSNEYKMSEILSAANFLSVGNYESWKIHFQQLRVVDDNVNVKTLERTPYQGFNPLDYIGKEFKSVQTLKQELKDIYDGWILEMKAMIQEPAVKKNILLVSPDDKQFLENFIIDFELIDNHLNATRLISLLSQLYEGFSTIELSLSDLPGIFKRALTVEEAKEAFTKYIDKCCSGEDPSKVRIILK
;
A
#
# COMPACT_ATOMS: atom_id res chain seq x y z
N GLU A 1 -13.32 24.37 -14.94
CA GLU A 1 -12.00 23.83 -14.52
C GLU A 1 -11.90 23.64 -13.00
N GLU A 2 -12.23 24.65 -12.14
CA GLU A 2 -12.17 24.50 -10.68
C GLU A 2 -13.06 23.35 -10.18
N ASN A 3 -14.30 23.24 -10.66
CA ASN A 3 -15.19 22.14 -10.32
C ASN A 3 -14.63 20.78 -10.78
N GLU A 4 -14.02 20.71 -11.94
CA GLU A 4 -13.41 19.48 -12.48
C GLU A 4 -12.19 19.08 -11.64
N ARG A 5 -11.37 20.04 -11.19
CA ARG A 5 -10.25 19.81 -10.27
C ARG A 5 -10.72 19.27 -8.93
N LEU A 6 -11.77 19.88 -8.35
CA LEU A 6 -12.38 19.40 -7.09
C LEU A 6 -12.94 17.99 -7.24
N LEU A 7 -13.55 17.68 -8.39
CA LEU A 7 -14.04 16.34 -8.69
C LEU A 7 -12.86 15.34 -8.76
N LEU A 8 -11.74 15.72 -9.39
CA LEU A 8 -10.56 14.88 -9.45
C LEU A 8 -9.97 14.63 -8.06
N LEU A 9 -9.82 15.67 -7.21
CA LEU A 9 -9.35 15.53 -5.82
C LEU A 9 -10.24 14.60 -4.96
N ASN A 10 -11.53 14.57 -5.27
CA ASN A 10 -12.48 13.73 -4.56
C ASN A 10 -12.69 12.37 -5.22
N SER A 11 -12.07 12.13 -6.37
CA SER A 11 -12.18 10.84 -7.05
C SER A 11 -11.56 9.72 -6.23
N ASN A 12 -12.04 8.51 -6.46
CA ASN A 12 -11.53 7.33 -5.79
C ASN A 12 -10.09 7.04 -6.25
N GLU A 13 -9.83 7.19 -7.53
CA GLU A 13 -8.51 6.98 -8.13
C GLU A 13 -7.46 7.91 -7.49
N TYR A 14 -7.80 9.19 -7.23
CA TYR A 14 -6.88 10.11 -6.56
C TYR A 14 -6.56 9.65 -5.13
N LYS A 15 -7.60 9.37 -4.34
CA LYS A 15 -7.45 8.94 -2.95
C LYS A 15 -6.67 7.62 -2.83
N MET A 16 -6.97 6.67 -3.69
CA MET A 16 -6.25 5.38 -3.72
C MET A 16 -4.82 5.55 -4.21
N SER A 17 -4.58 6.42 -5.20
CA SER A 17 -3.23 6.71 -5.69
C SER A 17 -2.33 7.33 -4.62
N GLU A 18 -2.86 8.20 -3.75
CA GLU A 18 -2.13 8.72 -2.58
C GLU A 18 -1.69 7.59 -1.64
N ILE A 19 -2.55 6.61 -1.40
CA ILE A 19 -2.24 5.46 -0.55
C ILE A 19 -1.23 4.54 -1.24
N LEU A 20 -1.47 4.20 -2.51
CA LEU A 20 -0.60 3.30 -3.28
C LEU A 20 0.79 3.89 -3.51
N SER A 21 0.91 5.22 -3.65
CA SER A 21 2.20 5.89 -3.81
C SER A 21 3.14 5.73 -2.61
N ALA A 22 2.62 5.38 -1.44
CA ALA A 22 3.42 5.08 -0.27
C ALA A 22 4.05 3.67 -0.31
N ALA A 23 3.65 2.81 -1.25
CA ALA A 23 4.21 1.48 -1.40
C ALA A 23 5.60 1.54 -2.05
N ASN A 24 6.61 1.06 -1.35
CA ASN A 24 8.01 1.09 -1.80
C ASN A 24 8.34 0.10 -2.93
N PHE A 25 7.42 -0.77 -3.29
CA PHE A 25 7.56 -1.78 -4.35
C PHE A 25 6.87 -1.40 -5.66
N LEU A 26 6.10 -0.28 -5.70
CA LEU A 26 5.43 0.19 -6.91
C LEU A 26 6.26 1.26 -7.65
N SER A 27 6.03 1.38 -8.95
CA SER A 27 6.68 2.38 -9.80
C SER A 27 6.10 3.77 -9.55
N VAL A 28 6.71 4.56 -8.66
CA VAL A 28 6.20 5.86 -8.18
C VAL A 28 6.56 7.03 -9.09
N GLY A 29 7.59 6.90 -9.92
CA GLY A 29 8.15 8.03 -10.69
C GLY A 29 7.13 8.81 -11.54
N ASN A 30 6.23 8.12 -12.21
CA ASN A 30 5.17 8.74 -13.02
C ASN A 30 4.17 9.52 -12.16
N TYR A 31 3.87 9.03 -10.95
CA TYR A 31 2.95 9.68 -10.04
C TYR A 31 3.53 10.98 -9.47
N GLU A 32 4.78 11.01 -9.11
CA GLU A 32 5.44 12.23 -8.64
C GLU A 32 5.47 13.32 -9.71
N SER A 33 5.75 12.95 -10.95
CA SER A 33 5.68 13.88 -12.10
C SER A 33 4.27 14.41 -12.31
N TRP A 34 3.26 13.53 -12.27
CA TRP A 34 1.86 13.90 -12.36
C TRP A 34 1.44 14.85 -11.22
N LYS A 35 1.86 14.57 -9.99
CA LYS A 35 1.56 15.37 -8.80
C LYS A 35 2.09 16.80 -8.93
N ILE A 36 3.29 16.96 -9.48
CA ILE A 36 3.89 18.27 -9.75
C ILE A 36 3.01 19.06 -10.74
N HIS A 37 2.59 18.45 -11.84
CA HIS A 37 1.71 19.10 -12.83
C HIS A 37 0.36 19.47 -12.23
N PHE A 38 -0.22 18.60 -11.41
CA PHE A 38 -1.48 18.85 -10.72
C PHE A 38 -1.38 20.00 -9.71
N GLN A 39 -0.27 20.08 -8.98
CA GLN A 39 0.00 21.20 -8.05
C GLN A 39 0.17 22.53 -8.81
N GLN A 40 0.85 22.52 -9.96
CA GLN A 40 0.99 23.72 -10.79
C GLN A 40 -0.37 24.23 -11.27
N LEU A 41 -1.26 23.36 -11.69
CA LEU A 41 -2.62 23.72 -12.06
C LEU A 41 -3.38 24.39 -10.91
N ARG A 42 -3.21 23.87 -9.68
CA ARG A 42 -3.79 24.49 -8.48
C ARG A 42 -3.29 25.91 -8.24
N VAL A 43 -2.00 26.13 -8.38
CA VAL A 43 -1.39 27.45 -8.19
C VAL A 43 -1.93 28.45 -9.23
N VAL A 44 -2.10 28.03 -10.47
CA VAL A 44 -2.68 28.88 -11.54
C VAL A 44 -4.12 29.24 -11.21
N ASP A 45 -4.93 28.26 -10.81
CA ASP A 45 -6.33 28.48 -10.41
C ASP A 45 -6.47 29.45 -9.23
N ASP A 46 -5.66 29.27 -8.20
CA ASP A 46 -5.69 30.11 -6.99
C ASP A 46 -5.28 31.58 -7.30
N ASN A 47 -4.52 31.82 -8.35
CA ASN A 47 -4.01 33.13 -8.73
C ASN A 47 -4.78 33.79 -9.89
N VAL A 48 -5.56 33.05 -10.65
CA VAL A 48 -6.47 33.57 -11.69
C VAL A 48 -7.75 34.17 -11.10
N ASN A 49 -7.97 34.06 -9.79
CA ASN A 49 -9.05 34.77 -9.15
C ASN A 49 -8.78 36.29 -9.17
N VAL A 50 -9.44 36.98 -10.11
CA VAL A 50 -9.26 38.41 -10.41
C VAL A 50 -9.31 39.28 -9.15
N LYS A 51 -10.14 38.93 -8.17
CA LYS A 51 -10.24 39.66 -6.90
C LYS A 51 -8.97 39.53 -6.02
N THR A 52 -8.26 38.42 -6.14
CA THR A 52 -6.98 38.23 -5.45
C THR A 52 -5.86 39.02 -6.12
N LEU A 53 -5.86 39.08 -7.44
CA LEU A 53 -4.91 39.89 -8.23
C LEU A 53 -5.09 41.40 -8.01
N GLU A 54 -6.32 41.86 -7.79
CA GLU A 54 -6.59 43.26 -7.49
C GLU A 54 -6.13 43.68 -6.08
N ARG A 55 -6.18 42.78 -5.09
CA ARG A 55 -5.86 43.08 -3.70
C ARG A 55 -4.41 42.84 -3.32
N THR A 56 -3.80 41.84 -3.88
CA THR A 56 -2.43 41.40 -3.55
C THR A 56 -1.71 40.90 -4.79
N PRO A 57 -1.41 41.79 -5.74
CA PRO A 57 -0.62 41.42 -6.89
C PRO A 57 0.71 40.85 -6.38
N TYR A 58 1.02 39.60 -6.77
CA TYR A 58 2.32 38.95 -6.51
C TYR A 58 2.56 38.34 -5.11
N GLN A 59 1.59 38.10 -4.26
CA GLN A 59 1.84 37.35 -3.03
C GLN A 59 2.28 35.89 -3.33
N GLY A 60 3.57 35.75 -3.57
CA GLY A 60 4.22 34.44 -3.80
C GLY A 60 3.99 33.85 -5.19
N PHE A 61 3.26 34.53 -6.07
CA PHE A 61 3.04 34.13 -7.46
C PHE A 61 3.73 35.08 -8.41
N ASN A 62 4.71 34.59 -9.14
CA ASN A 62 5.31 35.31 -10.25
C ASN A 62 4.83 34.71 -11.58
N PRO A 63 3.98 35.41 -12.35
CA PRO A 63 3.51 34.91 -13.66
C PRO A 63 4.67 34.55 -14.60
N LEU A 64 5.81 35.21 -14.45
CA LEU A 64 6.99 34.98 -15.29
C LEU A 64 7.61 33.59 -15.08
N ASP A 65 7.44 33.01 -13.91
CA ASP A 65 7.92 31.66 -13.60
C ASP A 65 7.19 30.57 -14.41
N TYR A 66 6.06 30.92 -15.00
CA TYR A 66 5.19 30.04 -15.77
C TYR A 66 5.25 30.30 -17.29
N ILE A 67 5.98 31.32 -17.73
CA ILE A 67 6.17 31.57 -19.18
C ILE A 67 6.93 30.38 -19.76
N GLY A 68 6.36 29.79 -20.82
CA GLY A 68 6.95 28.66 -21.54
C GLY A 68 6.75 27.30 -20.87
N LYS A 69 6.02 27.22 -19.73
CA LYS A 69 5.58 25.94 -19.17
C LYS A 69 4.26 25.52 -19.80
N GLU A 70 4.20 24.30 -20.29
CA GLU A 70 2.95 23.70 -20.74
C GLU A 70 2.15 23.25 -19.52
N PHE A 71 0.95 23.77 -19.38
CA PHE A 71 -0.01 23.31 -18.38
C PHE A 71 -0.89 22.22 -18.97
N LYS A 72 -0.93 21.09 -18.32
CA LYS A 72 -1.83 20.02 -18.71
C LYS A 72 -3.25 20.36 -18.26
N SER A 73 -4.23 20.11 -19.13
CA SER A 73 -5.64 20.28 -18.76
C SER A 73 -6.05 19.28 -17.67
N VAL A 74 -7.08 19.60 -16.87
CA VAL A 74 -7.63 18.67 -15.87
C VAL A 74 -8.06 17.35 -16.50
N GLN A 75 -8.59 17.38 -17.71
CA GLN A 75 -8.96 16.15 -18.44
C GLN A 75 -7.74 15.27 -18.75
N THR A 76 -6.63 15.87 -19.18
CA THR A 76 -5.36 15.15 -19.41
C THR A 76 -4.84 14.57 -18.12
N LEU A 77 -4.82 15.35 -17.03
CA LEU A 77 -4.36 14.90 -15.72
C LEU A 77 -5.22 13.76 -15.16
N LYS A 78 -6.53 13.82 -15.39
CA LYS A 78 -7.45 12.74 -14.98
C LYS A 78 -7.14 11.43 -15.72
N GLN A 79 -6.89 11.51 -17.03
CA GLN A 79 -6.55 10.31 -17.80
C GLN A 79 -5.19 9.74 -17.39
N GLU A 80 -4.19 10.59 -17.22
CA GLU A 80 -2.85 10.16 -16.76
C GLU A 80 -2.90 9.52 -15.37
N LEU A 81 -3.69 10.09 -14.43
CA LEU A 81 -3.87 9.49 -13.11
C LEU A 81 -4.49 8.10 -13.20
N LYS A 82 -5.50 7.95 -14.05
CA LYS A 82 -6.12 6.66 -14.28
C LYS A 82 -5.14 5.65 -14.87
N ASP A 83 -4.33 6.04 -15.85
CA ASP A 83 -3.33 5.18 -16.47
C ASP A 83 -2.27 4.72 -15.46
N ILE A 84 -1.83 5.63 -14.55
CA ILE A 84 -0.92 5.31 -13.45
C ILE A 84 -1.57 4.31 -12.49
N TYR A 85 -2.80 4.57 -12.08
CA TYR A 85 -3.55 3.70 -11.17
C TYR A 85 -3.74 2.30 -11.76
N ASP A 86 -4.22 2.22 -12.99
CA ASP A 86 -4.42 0.95 -13.70
C ASP A 86 -3.08 0.18 -13.87
N GLY A 87 -1.99 0.92 -14.12
CA GLY A 87 -0.63 0.36 -14.17
C GLY A 87 -0.22 -0.29 -12.85
N TRP A 88 -0.44 0.38 -11.72
CA TRP A 88 -0.15 -0.18 -10.39
C TRP A 88 -1.00 -1.41 -10.06
N ILE A 89 -2.28 -1.42 -10.46
CA ILE A 89 -3.14 -2.60 -10.30
C ILE A 89 -2.55 -3.79 -11.07
N LEU A 90 -2.10 -3.58 -12.29
CA LEU A 90 -1.47 -4.63 -13.09
C LEU A 90 -0.15 -5.09 -12.47
N GLU A 91 0.68 -4.17 -11.97
CA GLU A 91 1.94 -4.47 -11.29
C GLU A 91 1.70 -5.33 -10.04
N MET A 92 0.76 -4.96 -9.17
CA MET A 92 0.40 -5.75 -7.99
C MET A 92 -0.14 -7.13 -8.33
N LYS A 93 -0.96 -7.26 -9.38
CA LYS A 93 -1.43 -8.57 -9.87
C LYS A 93 -0.28 -9.44 -10.37
N ALA A 94 0.66 -8.86 -11.09
CA ALA A 94 1.84 -9.57 -11.57
C ALA A 94 2.70 -10.07 -10.39
N MET A 95 2.91 -9.23 -9.36
CA MET A 95 3.63 -9.61 -8.13
C MET A 95 3.00 -10.82 -7.43
N ILE A 96 1.68 -10.84 -7.27
CA ILE A 96 0.98 -11.98 -6.64
C ILE A 96 1.19 -13.28 -7.44
N GLN A 97 1.40 -13.17 -8.75
CA GLN A 97 1.60 -14.33 -9.61
C GLN A 97 3.05 -14.85 -9.64
N GLU A 98 4.00 -14.10 -9.11
CA GLU A 98 5.39 -14.53 -9.02
C GLU A 98 5.55 -15.83 -8.22
N PRO A 99 6.39 -16.78 -8.68
CA PRO A 99 6.54 -18.08 -8.01
C PRO A 99 6.99 -17.98 -6.55
N ALA A 100 7.85 -17.00 -6.23
CA ALA A 100 8.32 -16.76 -4.86
C ALA A 100 7.18 -16.27 -3.96
N VAL A 101 6.39 -15.30 -4.45
CA VAL A 101 5.23 -14.75 -3.72
C VAL A 101 4.15 -15.81 -3.54
N LYS A 102 3.88 -16.63 -4.55
CA LYS A 102 2.91 -17.75 -4.44
C LYS A 102 3.25 -18.73 -3.33
N LYS A 103 4.53 -19.02 -3.10
CA LYS A 103 4.96 -19.85 -1.96
C LYS A 103 4.64 -19.18 -0.63
N ASN A 104 4.87 -17.89 -0.53
CA ASN A 104 4.61 -17.12 0.68
C ASN A 104 3.11 -16.97 0.95
N ILE A 105 2.24 -16.92 -0.07
CA ILE A 105 0.78 -16.91 0.08
C ILE A 105 0.26 -18.14 0.83
N LEU A 106 0.96 -19.28 0.75
CA LEU A 106 0.57 -20.46 1.52
C LEU A 106 0.78 -20.30 3.04
N LEU A 107 1.54 -19.30 3.45
CA LEU A 107 1.92 -19.03 4.83
C LEU A 107 1.10 -17.91 5.48
N VAL A 108 0.27 -17.19 4.73
CA VAL A 108 -0.65 -16.18 5.28
C VAL A 108 -1.96 -16.81 5.80
N SER A 109 -2.73 -16.01 6.53
CA SER A 109 -4.04 -16.46 7.02
C SER A 109 -4.98 -16.85 5.87
N PRO A 110 -5.94 -17.77 6.09
CA PRO A 110 -6.96 -18.10 5.08
C PRO A 110 -7.73 -16.87 4.59
N ASP A 111 -8.03 -15.91 5.47
CA ASP A 111 -8.74 -14.68 5.14
C ASP A 111 -7.92 -13.77 4.22
N ASP A 112 -6.60 -13.68 4.44
CA ASP A 112 -5.70 -12.89 3.60
C ASP A 112 -5.49 -13.55 2.25
N LYS A 113 -5.40 -14.86 2.22
CA LYS A 113 -5.36 -15.64 0.98
C LYS A 113 -6.61 -15.40 0.14
N GLN A 114 -7.79 -15.52 0.74
CA GLN A 114 -9.07 -15.25 0.09
C GLN A 114 -9.15 -13.82 -0.43
N PHE A 115 -8.67 -12.85 0.35
CA PHE A 115 -8.63 -11.44 -0.05
C PHE A 115 -7.75 -11.23 -1.30
N LEU A 116 -6.56 -11.84 -1.35
CA LEU A 116 -5.67 -11.76 -2.51
C LEU A 116 -6.24 -12.45 -3.75
N GLU A 117 -6.89 -13.61 -3.59
CA GLU A 117 -7.56 -14.32 -4.68
C GLU A 117 -8.69 -13.48 -5.27
N ASN A 118 -9.50 -12.87 -4.42
CA ASN A 118 -10.57 -11.97 -4.84
C ASN A 118 -10.02 -10.73 -5.57
N PHE A 119 -8.92 -10.14 -5.09
CA PHE A 119 -8.28 -9.01 -5.75
C PHE A 119 -7.79 -9.33 -7.17
N ILE A 120 -7.32 -10.55 -7.44
CA ILE A 120 -6.92 -10.95 -8.80
C ILE A 120 -8.13 -10.99 -9.75
N ILE A 121 -9.29 -11.41 -9.25
CA ILE A 121 -10.52 -11.55 -10.02
C ILE A 121 -11.18 -10.19 -10.24
N ASP A 122 -11.31 -9.44 -9.15
CA ASP A 122 -12.02 -8.17 -9.11
C ASP A 122 -11.21 -7.11 -8.34
N PHE A 123 -10.62 -6.18 -9.09
CA PHE A 123 -9.78 -5.12 -8.52
C PHE A 123 -10.59 -3.95 -7.92
N GLU A 124 -11.90 -3.88 -8.13
CA GLU A 124 -12.77 -2.89 -7.48
C GLU A 124 -12.80 -3.07 -5.96
N LEU A 125 -12.29 -4.20 -5.45
CA LEU A 125 -12.13 -4.44 -4.02
C LEU A 125 -11.24 -3.45 -3.29
N ILE A 126 -10.40 -2.69 -3.98
CA ILE A 126 -9.61 -1.61 -3.39
C ILE A 126 -10.27 -0.23 -3.53
N ASP A 127 -11.59 -0.19 -3.68
CA ASP A 127 -12.36 1.05 -3.74
C ASP A 127 -12.39 1.81 -2.40
N ASN A 128 -11.90 1.20 -1.31
CA ASN A 128 -11.76 1.85 -0.03
C ASN A 128 -10.31 1.79 0.50
N HIS A 129 -9.94 2.81 1.30
CA HIS A 129 -8.59 2.97 1.82
C HIS A 129 -8.13 1.82 2.74
N LEU A 130 -9.05 1.13 3.44
CA LEU A 130 -8.71 0.00 4.31
C LEU A 130 -8.24 -1.19 3.50
N ASN A 131 -8.94 -1.50 2.40
CA ASN A 131 -8.55 -2.57 1.49
C ASN A 131 -7.24 -2.25 0.78
N ALA A 132 -7.04 -1.02 0.32
CA ALA A 132 -5.79 -0.58 -0.29
C ALA A 132 -4.61 -0.70 0.70
N THR A 133 -4.77 -0.24 1.93
CA THR A 133 -3.74 -0.33 2.98
C THR A 133 -3.44 -1.79 3.33
N ARG A 134 -4.48 -2.63 3.46
CA ARG A 134 -4.31 -4.07 3.70
C ARG A 134 -3.54 -4.75 2.57
N LEU A 135 -3.89 -4.44 1.32
CA LEU A 135 -3.22 -4.99 0.14
C LEU A 135 -1.73 -4.64 0.11
N ILE A 136 -1.39 -3.36 0.34
CA ILE A 136 0.00 -2.90 0.40
C ILE A 136 0.76 -3.64 1.49
N SER A 137 0.19 -3.73 2.70
CA SER A 137 0.83 -4.42 3.83
C SER A 137 1.07 -5.90 3.53
N LEU A 138 0.08 -6.58 2.95
CA LEU A 138 0.20 -7.99 2.58
C LEU A 138 1.25 -8.20 1.48
N LEU A 139 1.24 -7.40 0.42
CA LEU A 139 2.21 -7.51 -0.66
C LEU A 139 3.62 -7.23 -0.19
N SER A 140 3.82 -6.23 0.68
CA SER A 140 5.13 -5.95 1.27
C SER A 140 5.66 -7.16 2.05
N GLN A 141 4.84 -7.77 2.90
CA GLN A 141 5.21 -8.97 3.66
C GLN A 141 5.51 -10.16 2.75
N LEU A 142 4.68 -10.37 1.73
CA LEU A 142 4.84 -11.48 0.79
C LEU A 142 6.10 -11.33 -0.06
N TYR A 143 6.43 -10.10 -0.46
CA TYR A 143 7.60 -9.80 -1.29
C TYR A 143 8.90 -9.91 -0.50
N GLU A 144 8.92 -9.43 0.74
CA GLU A 144 10.06 -9.57 1.64
C GLU A 144 10.28 -11.03 2.11
N GLY A 145 9.24 -11.85 2.02
CA GLY A 145 9.25 -13.25 2.45
C GLY A 145 9.01 -13.44 3.93
N PHE A 146 8.92 -14.72 4.32
CA PHE A 146 8.72 -15.13 5.71
C PHE A 146 9.84 -16.06 6.16
N SER A 147 10.33 -15.86 7.39
CA SER A 147 11.16 -16.84 8.09
C SER A 147 10.27 -17.99 8.56
N THR A 148 10.62 -19.22 8.23
CA THR A 148 9.87 -20.40 8.65
C THR A 148 10.63 -21.14 9.74
N ILE A 149 9.97 -21.33 10.90
CA ILE A 149 10.51 -22.11 12.01
C ILE A 149 9.72 -23.41 12.10
N GLU A 150 10.43 -24.53 11.99
CA GLU A 150 9.84 -25.85 12.13
C GLU A 150 9.91 -26.29 13.58
N LEU A 151 8.74 -26.56 14.19
CA LEU A 151 8.65 -27.13 15.52
C LEU A 151 8.31 -28.62 15.40
N SER A 152 9.13 -29.46 16.04
CA SER A 152 8.84 -30.89 16.10
C SER A 152 7.84 -31.21 17.22
N LEU A 153 6.84 -32.02 16.90
CA LEU A 153 5.91 -32.56 17.93
C LEU A 153 6.67 -33.39 18.96
N SER A 154 7.84 -33.95 18.64
CA SER A 154 8.69 -34.67 19.56
C SER A 154 9.28 -33.80 20.68
N ASP A 155 9.31 -32.50 20.54
CA ASP A 155 9.84 -31.55 21.54
C ASP A 155 8.78 -31.19 22.60
N LEU A 156 7.50 -31.41 22.32
CA LEU A 156 6.39 -31.10 23.23
C LEU A 156 6.51 -31.79 24.59
N PRO A 157 6.88 -33.10 24.69
CA PRO A 157 7.08 -33.73 26.01
C PRO A 157 8.18 -33.06 26.84
N GLY A 158 9.17 -32.44 26.20
CA GLY A 158 10.20 -31.66 26.86
C GLY A 158 9.68 -30.37 27.50
N ILE A 159 8.64 -29.79 26.93
CA ILE A 159 7.97 -28.57 27.41
C ILE A 159 7.01 -28.90 28.53
N PHE A 160 6.27 -29.99 28.40
CA PHE A 160 5.22 -30.45 29.35
C PHE A 160 5.71 -31.61 30.24
N LYS A 161 6.80 -31.40 30.98
CA LYS A 161 7.46 -32.42 31.80
C LYS A 161 6.62 -32.93 33.00
N ARG A 162 5.57 -32.21 33.37
CA ARG A 162 4.66 -32.53 34.49
C ARG A 162 3.23 -32.15 34.15
N ALA A 163 2.28 -32.57 34.96
CA ALA A 163 0.92 -32.04 34.85
C ALA A 163 0.94 -30.52 35.13
N LEU A 164 0.34 -29.75 34.24
CA LEU A 164 0.27 -28.29 34.27
C LEU A 164 -1.19 -27.85 34.28
N THR A 165 -1.48 -26.73 34.91
CA THR A 165 -2.73 -26.03 34.66
C THR A 165 -2.77 -25.48 33.23
N VAL A 166 -3.95 -25.06 32.76
CA VAL A 166 -4.09 -24.48 31.40
C VAL A 166 -3.24 -23.21 31.25
N GLU A 167 -3.17 -22.38 32.29
CA GLU A 167 -2.38 -21.16 32.33
C GLU A 167 -0.88 -21.46 32.28
N GLU A 168 -0.40 -22.40 33.10
CA GLU A 168 1.00 -22.84 33.10
C GLU A 168 1.40 -23.43 31.73
N ALA A 169 0.50 -24.20 31.11
CA ALA A 169 0.74 -24.78 29.78
C ALA A 169 0.87 -23.71 28.70
N LYS A 170 -0.01 -22.70 28.71
CA LYS A 170 0.10 -21.55 27.78
C LYS A 170 1.41 -20.79 27.97
N GLU A 171 1.78 -20.49 29.21
CA GLU A 171 3.00 -19.77 29.52
C GLU A 171 4.26 -20.54 29.08
N ALA A 172 4.29 -21.85 29.35
CA ALA A 172 5.40 -22.73 28.97
C ALA A 172 5.55 -22.80 27.44
N PHE A 173 4.44 -22.91 26.71
CA PHE A 173 4.43 -22.93 25.26
C PHE A 173 4.82 -21.59 24.66
N THR A 174 4.32 -20.48 25.19
CA THR A 174 4.71 -19.12 24.78
C THR A 174 6.21 -18.91 24.93
N LYS A 175 6.78 -19.25 26.11
CA LYS A 175 8.24 -19.15 26.34
C LYS A 175 9.06 -20.01 25.37
N TYR A 176 8.54 -21.17 24.99
CA TYR A 176 9.21 -22.02 24.02
C TYR A 176 9.20 -21.38 22.63
N ILE A 177 8.06 -20.87 22.18
CA ILE A 177 7.95 -20.15 20.91
C ILE A 177 8.86 -18.93 20.89
N ASP A 178 8.82 -18.08 21.92
CA ASP A 178 9.66 -16.88 22.04
C ASP A 178 11.15 -17.22 21.94
N LYS A 179 11.55 -18.35 22.55
CA LYS A 179 12.93 -18.84 22.45
C LYS A 179 13.29 -19.27 21.03
N CYS A 180 12.38 -19.96 20.33
CA CYS A 180 12.60 -20.41 18.96
C CYS A 180 12.63 -19.25 17.97
N CYS A 181 11.86 -18.17 18.24
CA CYS A 181 11.76 -16.98 17.41
C CYS A 181 12.75 -15.88 17.81
N SER A 182 13.66 -16.14 18.74
CA SER A 182 14.59 -15.15 19.27
C SER A 182 15.47 -14.57 18.18
N GLY A 183 15.40 -13.26 17.97
CA GLY A 183 16.15 -12.51 16.95
C GLY A 183 15.43 -12.31 15.62
N GLU A 184 14.25 -12.91 15.45
CA GLU A 184 13.41 -12.73 14.27
C GLU A 184 12.30 -11.71 14.52
N ASP A 185 11.82 -11.06 13.46
CA ASP A 185 10.63 -10.22 13.52
C ASP A 185 9.37 -11.10 13.64
N PRO A 186 8.61 -11.03 14.75
CA PRO A 186 7.44 -11.87 14.94
C PRO A 186 6.38 -11.76 13.84
N SER A 187 6.30 -10.61 13.16
CA SER A 187 5.35 -10.40 12.06
C SER A 187 5.72 -11.22 10.82
N LYS A 188 7.01 -11.53 10.65
CA LYS A 188 7.57 -12.27 9.51
C LYS A 188 7.79 -13.75 9.79
N VAL A 189 7.69 -14.18 11.04
CA VAL A 189 7.88 -15.61 11.41
C VAL A 189 6.59 -16.40 11.18
N ARG A 190 6.75 -17.56 10.57
CA ARG A 190 5.70 -18.57 10.43
C ARG A 190 6.16 -19.88 11.05
N ILE A 191 5.29 -20.46 11.86
CA ILE A 191 5.58 -21.70 12.60
C ILE A 191 4.91 -22.85 11.88
N ILE A 192 5.67 -23.87 11.56
CA ILE A 192 5.18 -25.13 10.98
C ILE A 192 5.44 -26.24 11.99
N LEU A 193 4.39 -27.02 12.30
CA LEU A 193 4.50 -28.22 13.14
C LEU A 193 4.78 -29.44 12.24
N LYS A 194 5.78 -30.22 12.61
CA LYS A 194 6.14 -31.49 11.97
C LYS A 194 6.08 -32.66 12.92
#